data_5f68f348f19ce37f6cc1b353ead80ae0
#
_entry.id   5f68f348f19ce37f6cc1b353ead80ae0
#
_cell.length_a   1.000
_cell.length_b   1.000
_cell.length_c   1.000
_cell.angle_alpha   90.00
_cell.angle_beta   90.00
_cell.angle_gamma   90.00
#
_symmetry.space_group_name_H-M   'P 1'
#
loop_
_entity.id
_entity.type
_entity.pdbx_description
1 polymer ?
#
loop_
_entity_poly.entity_id
_entity_poly.type
_entity_poly.pdbx_seq_one_letter_code
_entity_poly.pdbx_strand_id
1 'polypeptide(L)'
;LKSLIDGYTITSNKILAKVIVDHESPFLRSIIINKGSKEKIKIGTNIYDRSYLVGRVIEVNYTNSRVLLLTDLNSNIPVSITPGNVQAIVVGDGDKKGEIRYIKNDLINKIDDKGIAYTSGTGSIFKSGIPVGTVDFKDENEKILINFYSDFTQLKYVFAEIDELIPTPAETKENDQTEGSSNTEQIK
;
A
#
# COMPACT_ATOMS: atom_id res chain seq x y z
N LEU A 1 -11.71 12.97 8.46
CA LEU A 1 -10.55 13.25 9.30
C LEU A 1 -9.38 13.64 8.38
N LYS A 2 -9.27 14.95 8.07
CA LYS A 2 -8.07 15.50 7.45
C LYS A 2 -6.96 15.39 8.49
N SER A 3 -6.01 14.47 8.30
CA SER A 3 -4.77 14.49 9.08
C SER A 3 -4.02 15.75 8.66
N LEU A 4 -3.89 16.66 9.58
CA LEU A 4 -2.99 17.81 9.49
C LEU A 4 -1.55 17.27 9.48
N ILE A 5 -1.05 16.98 8.29
CA ILE A 5 0.40 16.88 8.07
C ILE A 5 0.80 18.28 7.66
N ASP A 6 1.27 19.07 8.62
CA ASP A 6 1.73 20.42 8.39
C ASP A 6 2.80 20.44 7.29
N GLY A 7 2.49 21.08 6.18
CA GLY A 7 3.44 21.43 5.14
C GLY A 7 3.56 20.50 3.93
N TYR A 8 2.83 19.38 3.85
CA TYR A 8 2.92 18.47 2.70
C TYR A 8 1.55 17.94 2.27
N THR A 9 1.30 17.93 0.96
CA THR A 9 0.18 17.21 0.36
C THR A 9 0.72 15.94 -0.29
N ILE A 10 0.20 14.77 0.13
CA ILE A 10 0.57 13.49 -0.50
C ILE A 10 -0.31 13.31 -1.72
N THR A 11 0.29 13.38 -2.91
CA THR A 11 -0.37 13.03 -4.17
C THR A 11 0.15 11.66 -4.62
N SER A 12 -0.75 10.71 -4.78
CA SER A 12 -0.39 9.38 -5.25
C SER A 12 -0.56 9.32 -6.77
N ASN A 13 0.55 9.15 -7.48
CA ASN A 13 0.58 8.95 -8.92
C ASN A 13 0.83 7.48 -9.22
N LYS A 14 0.05 6.91 -10.15
CA LYS A 14 0.24 5.53 -10.62
C LYS A 14 0.97 5.55 -11.97
N ILE A 15 2.09 4.85 -12.05
CA ILE A 15 2.81 4.65 -13.30
C ILE A 15 2.61 3.23 -13.83
N LEU A 16 2.42 3.11 -15.14
CA LEU A 16 2.31 1.82 -15.81
C LEU A 16 3.69 1.16 -15.92
N ALA A 17 3.79 -0.07 -15.49
CA ALA A 17 4.98 -0.90 -15.62
C ALA A 17 4.66 -2.21 -16.36
N LYS A 18 5.59 -2.66 -17.19
CA LYS A 18 5.50 -3.95 -17.88
C LYS A 18 6.17 -5.02 -17.01
N VAL A 19 5.53 -6.17 -16.86
CA VAL A 19 6.14 -7.34 -16.27
C VAL A 19 7.14 -7.92 -17.26
N ILE A 20 8.42 -8.05 -16.86
CA ILE A 20 9.50 -8.57 -17.69
C ILE A 20 9.69 -10.05 -17.43
N VAL A 21 9.64 -10.44 -16.15
CA VAL A 21 9.83 -11.80 -15.68
C VAL A 21 8.74 -12.13 -14.67
N ASP A 22 8.09 -13.25 -14.87
CA ASP A 22 7.23 -13.88 -13.89
C ASP A 22 7.99 -15.09 -13.34
N HIS A 23 8.31 -15.04 -12.07
CA HIS A 23 9.10 -16.09 -11.42
C HIS A 23 8.20 -16.92 -10.52
N GLU A 24 7.69 -18.01 -11.07
CA GLU A 24 6.97 -19.03 -10.33
C GLU A 24 7.96 -20.06 -9.75
N SER A 25 8.34 -19.83 -8.50
CA SER A 25 9.11 -20.79 -7.73
C SER A 25 8.28 -21.25 -6.53
N PRO A 26 8.39 -22.50 -6.08
CA PRO A 26 7.74 -22.94 -4.84
C PRO A 26 8.15 -22.13 -3.61
N PHE A 27 9.29 -21.45 -3.67
CA PHE A 27 9.87 -20.72 -2.55
C PHE A 27 9.78 -19.19 -2.69
N LEU A 28 9.47 -18.67 -3.87
CA LEU A 28 9.39 -17.23 -4.12
C LEU A 28 8.45 -16.95 -5.29
N ARG A 29 7.30 -16.38 -4.98
CA ARG A 29 6.38 -15.85 -5.99
C ARG A 29 6.61 -14.38 -6.17
N SER A 30 7.28 -14.02 -7.24
CA SER A 30 7.65 -12.64 -7.53
C SER A 30 7.65 -12.35 -9.02
N ILE A 31 7.41 -11.09 -9.37
CA ILE A 31 7.56 -10.58 -10.72
C ILE A 31 8.66 -9.51 -10.75
N ILE A 32 9.28 -9.35 -11.94
CA ILE A 32 10.17 -8.23 -12.20
C ILE A 32 9.46 -7.28 -13.16
N ILE A 33 9.42 -6.00 -12.79
CA ILE A 33 8.84 -4.93 -13.58
C ILE A 33 9.92 -4.03 -14.17
N ASN A 34 9.66 -3.45 -15.37
CA ASN A 34 10.58 -2.57 -16.10
C ASN A 34 10.61 -1.13 -15.59
N LYS A 35 10.45 -0.96 -14.29
CA LYS A 35 10.50 0.34 -13.61
C LYS A 35 11.36 0.20 -12.37
N GLY A 36 12.19 1.20 -12.10
CA GLY A 36 13.14 1.19 -11.01
C GLY A 36 13.28 2.54 -10.31
N SER A 37 14.41 2.77 -9.66
CA SER A 37 14.68 4.02 -8.94
C SER A 37 14.69 5.25 -9.88
N LYS A 38 15.00 5.08 -11.17
CA LYS A 38 14.89 6.12 -12.18
C LYS A 38 13.48 6.73 -12.25
N GLU A 39 12.45 5.93 -12.06
CA GLU A 39 11.05 6.35 -12.02
C GLU A 39 10.54 6.57 -10.59
N LYS A 40 11.43 6.79 -9.64
CA LYS A 40 11.12 7.04 -8.21
C LYS A 40 10.48 5.84 -7.49
N ILE A 41 10.60 4.62 -8.00
CA ILE A 41 10.18 3.42 -7.29
C ILE A 41 11.09 3.19 -6.09
N LYS A 42 10.49 2.83 -4.97
CA LYS A 42 11.17 2.54 -3.69
C LYS A 42 10.76 1.17 -3.17
N ILE A 43 11.56 0.61 -2.28
CA ILE A 43 11.16 -0.56 -1.50
C ILE A 43 9.88 -0.22 -0.74
N GLY A 44 8.90 -1.14 -0.77
CA GLY A 44 7.58 -0.92 -0.18
C GLY A 44 6.54 -0.31 -1.11
N THR A 45 6.93 0.15 -2.32
CA THR A 45 5.97 0.66 -3.32
C THR A 45 4.90 -0.41 -3.60
N ASN A 46 3.63 -0.01 -3.48
CA ASN A 46 2.49 -0.88 -3.77
C ASN A 46 2.29 -1.06 -5.27
N ILE A 47 2.00 -2.30 -5.65
CA ILE A 47 1.77 -2.68 -7.05
C ILE A 47 0.34 -3.18 -7.21
N TYR A 48 -0.33 -2.71 -8.27
CA TYR A 48 -1.73 -2.99 -8.55
C TYR A 48 -1.92 -3.57 -9.94
N ASP A 49 -2.88 -4.49 -10.07
CA ASP A 49 -3.56 -4.78 -11.32
C ASP A 49 -4.89 -4.02 -11.31
N ARG A 50 -5.00 -3.00 -12.19
CA ARG A 50 -6.13 -2.07 -12.18
C ARG A 50 -6.34 -1.40 -10.82
N SER A 51 -7.34 -1.87 -10.05
CA SER A 51 -7.68 -1.35 -8.72
C SER A 51 -7.31 -2.29 -7.58
N TYR A 52 -6.86 -3.50 -7.89
CA TYR A 52 -6.60 -4.53 -6.89
C TYR A 52 -5.11 -4.65 -6.59
N LEU A 53 -4.80 -4.91 -5.34
CA LEU A 53 -3.43 -5.07 -4.88
C LEU A 53 -2.85 -6.39 -5.43
N VAL A 54 -1.66 -6.31 -6.01
CA VAL A 54 -0.91 -7.47 -6.53
C VAL A 54 0.24 -7.83 -5.59
N GLY A 55 0.87 -6.84 -4.99
CA GLY A 55 2.02 -7.05 -4.15
C GLY A 55 2.74 -5.75 -3.82
N ARG A 56 3.98 -5.89 -3.37
CA ARG A 56 4.85 -4.76 -3.04
C ARG A 56 6.28 -4.96 -3.53
N VAL A 57 6.96 -3.88 -3.79
CA VAL A 57 8.38 -3.90 -4.20
C VAL A 57 9.24 -4.29 -3.00
N ILE A 58 10.11 -5.29 -3.19
CA ILE A 58 11.07 -5.78 -2.20
C ILE A 58 12.53 -5.51 -2.59
N GLU A 59 12.80 -5.26 -3.87
CA GLU A 59 14.13 -4.97 -4.39
C GLU A 59 14.01 -3.93 -5.51
N VAL A 60 14.91 -2.95 -5.52
CA VAL A 60 14.91 -1.86 -6.51
C VAL A 60 16.29 -1.72 -7.12
N ASN A 61 16.36 -1.84 -8.44
CA ASN A 61 17.50 -1.46 -9.27
C ASN A 61 17.21 -0.15 -10.03
N TYR A 62 18.16 0.33 -10.80
CA TYR A 62 18.00 1.60 -11.53
C TYR A 62 16.83 1.57 -12.53
N THR A 63 16.68 0.48 -13.31
CA THR A 63 15.68 0.36 -14.39
C THR A 63 14.61 -0.69 -14.16
N ASN A 64 14.73 -1.50 -13.12
CA ASN A 64 13.79 -2.58 -12.81
C ASN A 64 13.63 -2.77 -11.31
N SER A 65 12.56 -3.44 -10.92
CA SER A 65 12.28 -3.75 -9.52
C SER A 65 11.65 -5.12 -9.39
N ARG A 66 11.93 -5.80 -8.27
CA ARG A 66 11.30 -7.06 -7.91
C ARG A 66 10.10 -6.80 -7.00
N VAL A 67 9.00 -7.41 -7.33
CA VAL A 67 7.74 -7.33 -6.61
C VAL A 67 7.43 -8.67 -5.97
N LEU A 68 7.23 -8.71 -4.66
CA LEU A 68 6.71 -9.87 -3.95
C LEU A 68 5.20 -9.90 -4.13
N LEU A 69 4.66 -11.01 -4.64
CA LEU A 69 3.23 -11.17 -4.84
C LEU A 69 2.51 -11.46 -3.51
N LEU A 70 1.22 -11.14 -3.43
CA LEU A 70 0.39 -11.45 -2.25
C LEU A 70 0.30 -12.96 -2.00
N THR A 71 0.43 -13.76 -3.05
CA THR A 71 0.36 -15.24 -2.99
C THR A 71 1.63 -15.88 -2.45
N ASP A 72 2.72 -15.13 -2.28
CA ASP A 72 3.97 -15.67 -1.73
C ASP A 72 3.83 -16.09 -0.27
N LEU A 73 4.47 -17.19 0.12
CA LEU A 73 4.48 -17.71 1.49
C LEU A 73 5.10 -16.74 2.52
N ASN A 74 5.92 -15.79 2.07
CA ASN A 74 6.52 -14.76 2.89
C ASN A 74 5.73 -13.43 2.86
N SER A 75 4.63 -13.38 2.11
CA SER A 75 3.78 -12.20 2.04
C SER A 75 2.85 -12.15 3.24
N ASN A 76 3.11 -11.22 4.15
CA ASN A 76 2.27 -10.95 5.31
C ASN A 76 1.45 -9.68 5.06
N ILE A 77 0.14 -9.81 5.00
CA ILE A 77 -0.77 -8.74 4.64
C ILE A 77 -1.66 -8.41 5.83
N PRO A 78 -1.42 -7.30 6.54
CA PRO A 78 -2.32 -6.86 7.59
C PRO A 78 -3.65 -6.39 6.99
N VAL A 79 -4.75 -7.01 7.40
CA VAL A 79 -6.09 -6.73 6.86
C VAL A 79 -7.08 -6.39 7.96
N SER A 80 -8.15 -5.69 7.55
CA SER A 80 -9.39 -5.52 8.30
C SER A 80 -10.52 -6.16 7.50
N ILE A 81 -11.23 -7.11 8.09
CA ILE A 81 -12.29 -7.88 7.44
C ILE A 81 -13.64 -7.28 7.82
N THR A 82 -14.45 -6.98 6.80
CA THR A 82 -15.82 -6.49 6.96
C THR A 82 -16.84 -7.62 6.77
N PRO A 83 -18.02 -7.56 7.42
CA PRO A 83 -18.45 -6.59 8.40
C PRO A 83 -17.69 -6.62 9.70
N GLY A 84 -17.70 -6.32 10.72
CA GLY A 84 -17.04 -6.52 12.01
C GLY A 84 -15.68 -5.84 12.21
N ASN A 85 -15.04 -5.34 11.16
CA ASN A 85 -13.70 -4.72 11.19
C ASN A 85 -12.66 -5.58 11.92
N VAL A 86 -12.70 -6.89 11.69
CA VAL A 86 -11.82 -7.84 12.36
C VAL A 86 -10.40 -7.72 11.81
N GLN A 87 -9.47 -7.41 12.71
CA GLN A 87 -8.05 -7.30 12.34
C GLN A 87 -7.42 -8.69 12.26
N ALA A 88 -6.73 -8.95 11.15
CA ALA A 88 -6.06 -10.22 10.89
C ALA A 88 -4.79 -10.02 10.05
N ILE A 89 -3.95 -11.06 9.99
CA ILE A 89 -2.84 -11.14 9.05
C ILE A 89 -3.12 -12.29 8.09
N VAL A 90 -3.15 -11.96 6.81
CA VAL A 90 -3.24 -12.92 5.71
C VAL A 90 -1.85 -13.23 5.21
N VAL A 91 -1.56 -14.51 4.98
CA VAL A 91 -0.30 -14.99 4.41
C VAL A 91 -0.62 -15.72 3.10
N GLY A 92 0.15 -15.48 2.06
CA GLY A 92 0.00 -16.21 0.80
C GLY A 92 0.14 -17.73 0.99
N ASP A 93 -0.62 -18.51 0.26
CA ASP A 93 -0.61 -19.98 0.32
C ASP A 93 0.42 -20.63 -0.62
N GLY A 94 1.12 -19.81 -1.39
CA GLY A 94 2.06 -20.27 -2.41
C GLY A 94 1.40 -20.60 -3.75
N ASP A 95 0.09 -20.47 -3.88
CA ASP A 95 -0.65 -20.71 -5.12
C ASP A 95 -1.52 -19.52 -5.50
N LYS A 96 -2.76 -19.44 -5.09
CA LYS A 96 -3.73 -18.42 -5.57
C LYS A 96 -4.47 -17.71 -4.47
N LYS A 97 -4.39 -18.20 -3.25
CA LYS A 97 -5.15 -17.73 -2.11
C LYS A 97 -4.23 -17.20 -1.01
N GLY A 98 -4.83 -16.57 -0.03
CA GLY A 98 -4.21 -16.26 1.23
C GLY A 98 -4.88 -17.02 2.37
N GLU A 99 -4.12 -17.38 3.39
CA GLU A 99 -4.60 -17.99 4.62
C GLU A 99 -4.58 -16.96 5.75
N ILE A 100 -5.67 -16.86 6.51
CA ILE A 100 -5.69 -16.05 7.74
C ILE A 100 -4.93 -16.82 8.82
N ARG A 101 -3.78 -16.32 9.25
CA ARG A 101 -2.93 -17.00 10.25
C ARG A 101 -3.01 -16.40 11.63
N TYR A 102 -3.19 -15.09 11.71
CA TYR A 102 -3.15 -14.37 12.98
C TYR A 102 -4.45 -13.60 13.15
N ILE A 103 -5.28 -14.08 14.07
CA ILE A 103 -6.51 -13.46 14.49
C ILE A 103 -6.70 -13.78 15.98
N LYS A 104 -7.37 -12.91 16.72
CA LYS A 104 -7.78 -13.22 18.09
C LYS A 104 -8.94 -14.21 18.06
N ASN A 105 -8.82 -15.32 18.79
CA ASN A 105 -9.79 -16.43 18.78
C ASN A 105 -11.23 -15.99 19.06
N ASP A 106 -11.44 -15.00 19.91
CA ASP A 106 -12.75 -14.43 20.24
C ASP A 106 -13.40 -13.66 19.08
N LEU A 107 -12.62 -13.32 18.04
CA LEU A 107 -13.07 -12.57 16.87
C LEU A 107 -13.38 -13.46 15.66
N ILE A 108 -12.99 -14.72 15.66
CA ILE A 108 -13.23 -15.65 14.53
C ILE A 108 -14.72 -15.71 14.19
N ASN A 109 -15.58 -15.81 15.20
CA ASN A 109 -17.04 -15.89 15.04
C ASN A 109 -17.68 -14.60 14.49
N LYS A 110 -16.91 -13.51 14.35
CA LYS A 110 -17.36 -12.24 13.78
C LYS A 110 -17.01 -12.10 12.30
N ILE A 111 -16.32 -13.07 11.74
CA ILE A 111 -15.99 -13.11 10.33
C ILE A 111 -17.15 -13.79 9.61
N ASP A 112 -17.73 -13.09 8.64
CA ASP A 112 -18.75 -13.67 7.78
C ASP A 112 -18.13 -14.35 6.57
N ASP A 113 -18.74 -15.46 6.12
CA ASP A 113 -18.47 -16.02 4.81
C ASP A 113 -18.79 -14.97 3.74
N LYS A 114 -17.86 -14.78 2.79
CA LYS A 114 -17.87 -13.69 1.79
C LYS A 114 -17.64 -12.27 2.34
N GLY A 115 -17.20 -12.14 3.59
CA GLY A 115 -16.68 -10.89 4.09
C GLY A 115 -15.53 -10.38 3.20
N ILE A 116 -15.35 -9.06 3.14
CA ILE A 116 -14.30 -8.45 2.31
C ILE A 116 -13.10 -8.09 3.20
N ALA A 117 -11.92 -8.53 2.79
CA ALA A 117 -10.67 -8.14 3.40
C ALA A 117 -10.10 -6.89 2.72
N TYR A 118 -9.84 -5.84 3.50
CA TYR A 118 -9.15 -4.62 3.09
C TYR A 118 -7.81 -4.52 3.82
N THR A 119 -6.82 -3.89 3.22
CA THR A 119 -5.57 -3.58 3.93
C THR A 119 -5.86 -2.68 5.13
N SER A 120 -5.28 -2.99 6.29
CA SER A 120 -5.54 -2.24 7.54
C SER A 120 -4.67 -1.00 7.70
N GLY A 121 -3.57 -0.89 6.94
CA GLY A 121 -2.55 0.15 7.12
C GLY A 121 -1.61 -0.09 8.30
N THR A 122 -1.80 -1.16 9.05
CA THR A 122 -0.95 -1.50 10.20
C THR A 122 0.48 -1.78 9.76
N GLY A 123 1.45 -1.26 10.50
CA GLY A 123 2.88 -1.42 10.20
C GLY A 123 3.36 -0.64 8.99
N SER A 124 2.53 0.22 8.38
CA SER A 124 2.85 1.01 7.18
C SER A 124 3.36 0.16 6.00
N ILE A 125 2.98 -1.13 5.95
CA ILE A 125 3.36 -2.06 4.89
C ILE A 125 2.55 -1.79 3.63
N PHE A 126 1.26 -1.51 3.80
CA PHE A 126 0.31 -1.15 2.74
C PHE A 126 -0.50 0.07 3.17
N LYS A 127 -0.98 0.87 2.22
CA LYS A 127 -1.99 1.89 2.51
C LYS A 127 -3.26 1.23 3.00
N SER A 128 -3.98 1.88 3.92
CA SER A 128 -5.25 1.37 4.45
C SER A 128 -6.37 1.46 3.41
N GLY A 129 -7.30 0.50 3.46
CA GLY A 129 -8.55 0.54 2.69
C GLY A 129 -8.45 0.00 1.25
N ILE A 130 -7.35 -0.68 0.89
CA ILE A 130 -7.23 -1.32 -0.43
C ILE A 130 -7.94 -2.68 -0.37
N PRO A 131 -8.89 -2.99 -1.27
CA PRO A 131 -9.53 -4.29 -1.30
C PRO A 131 -8.53 -5.38 -1.73
N VAL A 132 -8.45 -6.45 -0.95
CA VAL A 132 -7.53 -7.57 -1.13
C VAL A 132 -8.23 -8.79 -1.69
N GLY A 133 -9.39 -9.15 -1.13
CA GLY A 133 -10.13 -10.32 -1.53
C GLY A 133 -11.35 -10.60 -0.66
N THR A 134 -11.99 -11.72 -0.89
CA THR A 134 -13.16 -12.20 -0.13
C THR A 134 -12.80 -13.40 0.73
N VAL A 135 -13.42 -13.45 1.91
CA VAL A 135 -13.31 -14.59 2.83
C VAL A 135 -13.99 -15.82 2.23
N ASP A 136 -13.38 -16.98 2.40
CA ASP A 136 -13.88 -18.29 2.01
C ASP A 136 -13.65 -19.28 3.17
N PHE A 137 -14.73 -19.73 3.82
CA PHE A 137 -14.67 -20.70 4.92
C PHE A 137 -14.62 -22.17 4.47
N LYS A 138 -14.61 -22.43 3.17
CA LYS A 138 -14.80 -23.76 2.61
C LYS A 138 -13.54 -24.61 2.49
N ASP A 139 -12.62 -24.51 3.42
CA ASP A 139 -11.52 -25.48 3.47
C ASP A 139 -11.86 -26.65 4.40
N GLU A 140 -11.61 -27.88 3.93
CA GLU A 140 -11.79 -29.13 4.68
C GLU A 140 -10.92 -29.18 5.97
N ASN A 141 -9.94 -28.28 6.08
CA ASN A 141 -9.00 -28.19 7.21
C ASN A 141 -9.35 -27.10 8.23
N GLU A 142 -10.58 -26.58 8.24
CA GLU A 142 -11.04 -25.49 9.11
C GLU A 142 -10.23 -24.18 8.95
N LYS A 143 -9.50 -24.03 7.86
CA LYS A 143 -8.73 -22.82 7.57
C LYS A 143 -9.63 -21.77 6.97
N ILE A 144 -9.43 -20.52 7.37
CA ILE A 144 -10.09 -19.37 6.77
C ILE A 144 -9.20 -18.85 5.64
N LEU A 145 -9.69 -18.93 4.42
CA LEU A 145 -8.96 -18.51 3.23
C LEU A 145 -9.47 -17.16 2.72
N ILE A 146 -8.62 -16.48 1.97
CA ILE A 146 -8.95 -15.27 1.21
C ILE A 146 -8.76 -15.56 -0.26
N ASN A 147 -9.83 -15.46 -1.03
CA ASN A 147 -9.77 -15.46 -2.49
C ASN A 147 -9.37 -14.05 -2.93
N PHE A 148 -8.16 -13.88 -3.42
CA PHE A 148 -7.66 -12.58 -3.87
C PHE A 148 -8.43 -12.10 -5.11
N TYR A 149 -8.61 -10.78 -5.24
CA TYR A 149 -9.27 -10.17 -6.41
C TYR A 149 -8.38 -10.12 -7.64
N SER A 150 -7.05 -10.07 -7.46
CA SER A 150 -6.10 -10.05 -8.56
C SER A 150 -5.89 -11.44 -9.15
N ASP A 151 -5.80 -11.51 -10.49
CA ASP A 151 -5.38 -12.72 -11.20
C ASP A 151 -3.86 -12.70 -11.38
N PHE A 152 -3.16 -13.55 -10.64
CA PHE A 152 -1.70 -13.62 -10.65
C PHE A 152 -1.14 -14.45 -11.82
N THR A 153 -1.99 -15.12 -12.60
CA THR A 153 -1.53 -16.04 -13.66
C THR A 153 -1.22 -15.34 -14.98
N GLN A 154 -1.68 -14.12 -15.19
CA GLN A 154 -1.57 -13.40 -16.45
C GLN A 154 -1.17 -11.92 -16.32
N LEU A 155 -0.30 -11.61 -15.38
CA LEU A 155 0.17 -10.25 -15.15
C LEU A 155 1.12 -9.81 -16.28
N LYS A 156 0.63 -9.01 -17.23
CA LYS A 156 1.45 -8.42 -18.30
C LYS A 156 1.84 -6.98 -17.99
N TYR A 157 0.94 -6.22 -17.43
CA TYR A 157 1.11 -4.84 -17.03
C TYR A 157 0.54 -4.63 -15.64
N VAL A 158 1.21 -3.83 -14.86
CA VAL A 158 0.82 -3.47 -13.50
C VAL A 158 1.04 -1.96 -13.28
N PHE A 159 0.41 -1.42 -12.25
CA PHE A 159 0.58 -0.03 -11.85
C PHE A 159 1.40 0.03 -10.57
N ALA A 160 2.47 0.81 -10.58
CA ALA A 160 3.24 1.14 -9.39
C ALA A 160 2.78 2.48 -8.83
N GLU A 161 2.48 2.53 -7.55
CA GLU A 161 2.04 3.73 -6.86
C GLU A 161 3.23 4.50 -6.32
N ILE A 162 3.44 5.73 -6.84
CA ILE A 162 4.52 6.61 -6.39
C ILE A 162 3.92 7.68 -5.49
N ASP A 163 4.45 7.79 -4.27
CA ASP A 163 4.14 8.89 -3.38
C ASP A 163 5.05 10.08 -3.69
N GLU A 164 4.50 11.16 -4.16
CA GLU A 164 5.17 12.45 -4.28
C GLU A 164 4.78 13.32 -3.08
N LEU A 165 5.77 13.71 -2.29
CA LEU A 165 5.60 14.77 -1.30
C LEU A 165 5.73 16.10 -2.04
N ILE A 166 4.62 16.81 -2.21
CA ILE A 166 4.62 18.17 -2.72
C ILE A 166 4.65 19.09 -1.51
N PRO A 167 5.70 19.92 -1.35
CA PRO A 167 5.70 20.90 -0.28
C PRO A 167 4.53 21.88 -0.51
N THR A 168 3.74 22.10 0.52
CA THR A 168 2.69 23.12 0.48
C THR A 168 3.40 24.48 0.40
N PRO A 169 3.04 25.39 -0.53
CA PRO A 169 3.61 26.72 -0.57
C PRO A 169 3.44 27.40 0.80
N ALA A 170 4.53 27.79 1.42
CA ALA A 170 4.46 28.58 2.63
C ALA A 170 3.69 29.86 2.32
N GLU A 171 2.64 30.16 3.08
CA GLU A 171 1.98 31.44 3.04
C GLU A 171 3.06 32.50 3.33
N THR A 172 3.33 33.32 2.32
CA THR A 172 4.21 34.47 2.45
C THR A 172 3.52 35.41 3.44
N LYS A 173 3.96 35.42 4.70
CA LYS A 173 3.58 36.46 5.63
C LYS A 173 4.19 37.75 5.10
N GLU A 174 3.38 38.59 4.50
CA GLU A 174 3.69 39.99 4.28
C GLU A 174 4.02 40.61 5.64
N ASN A 175 5.29 40.82 5.87
CA ASN A 175 5.75 41.72 6.93
C ASN A 175 5.45 43.13 6.46
N ASP A 176 4.29 43.64 6.83
CA ASP A 176 3.95 45.05 6.81
C ASP A 176 4.80 45.73 7.90
N GLN A 177 6.00 46.15 7.55
CA GLN A 177 6.79 47.06 8.37
C GLN A 177 6.28 48.47 8.08
N THR A 178 5.32 48.89 8.86
CA THR A 178 5.03 50.31 9.06
C THR A 178 6.25 50.99 9.63
N GLU A 179 6.97 51.69 8.78
CA GLU A 179 7.92 52.75 9.22
C GLU A 179 7.13 53.84 9.92
N GLY A 180 7.24 53.81 11.24
CA GLY A 180 6.86 54.91 12.09
C GLY A 180 7.97 55.99 12.11
N SER A 181 7.79 57.01 11.28
CA SER A 181 8.46 58.28 11.37
C SER A 181 8.23 58.89 12.77
N SER A 182 9.28 59.21 13.49
CA SER A 182 9.25 60.22 14.55
C SER A 182 10.44 61.13 14.44
N ASN A 183 10.13 62.30 13.89
CA ASN A 183 10.84 63.56 14.17
C ASN A 183 11.04 63.76 15.66
N THR A 184 12.21 64.16 16.07
CA THR A 184 12.33 65.11 17.17
C THR A 184 13.50 66.03 16.93
N GLU A 185 13.11 67.24 16.73
CA GLU A 185 13.89 68.43 16.86
C GLU A 185 14.65 68.56 18.17
N GLN A 186 15.71 69.29 18.11
CA GLN A 186 16.09 70.53 18.85
C GLN A 186 17.42 70.44 19.59
N ILE A 187 18.21 71.36 19.21
CA ILE A 187 18.65 72.67 19.84
C ILE A 187 19.83 72.48 20.82
N LYS A 188 20.90 72.88 20.48
CA LYS A 188 21.76 74.10 20.74
C LYS A 188 23.22 73.83 20.37
#